data_b6552e8afb499717cf86b35c6d238921
#
_entry.id   b6552e8afb499717cf86b35c6d238921
#
_cell.length_a   1.000
_cell.length_b   1.000
_cell.length_c   1.000
_cell.angle_alpha   90.00
_cell.angle_beta   90.00
_cell.angle_gamma   90.00
#
_symmetry.space_group_name_H-M   'P 1'
#
loop_
_entity.id
_entity.type
_entity.pdbx_description
1 polymer ?
#
loop_
_entity_poly.entity_id
_entity_poly.type
_entity_poly.pdbx_seq_one_letter_code
_entity_poly.pdbx_strand_id
1 'polypeptide(L)'
;MTVEESVCETLRELKGTMTILLIEHESIRSMLPLNSLKSIAAYDIDPKGPKAGTFFGGKSELEPDANNLPIALDRILSDDQSRRKLLNLLKDVLPFANGLETEQMQDSSLFFNMREEFSRKPMPASFLSDGTIDLIALIVILYFERKSFVVIEEPERNLHPSLISRLVELFKDASRLKQIVVSTHNPEFVRYAEPGQLILISRDASGSSHAERPADKAQVQRFLSEEISMHELYVQNLLEA
;
A
#
# COMPACT_ATOMS: atom_id res chain seq x y z
N MET A 1 6.32 -4.23 -28.05
CA MET A 1 5.43 -4.40 -26.89
C MET A 1 5.70 -3.21 -26.00
N THR A 2 4.71 -2.40 -25.71
CA THR A 2 4.90 -1.26 -24.79
C THR A 2 5.04 -1.80 -23.35
N VAL A 3 5.64 -1.01 -22.44
CA VAL A 3 5.75 -1.38 -21.01
C VAL A 3 4.37 -1.69 -20.45
N GLU A 4 3.36 -0.89 -20.83
CA GLU A 4 1.97 -1.09 -20.44
C GLU A 4 1.43 -2.47 -20.83
N GLU A 5 1.72 -2.92 -22.06
CA GLU A 5 1.31 -4.25 -22.54
C GLU A 5 2.02 -5.37 -21.77
N SER A 6 3.33 -5.24 -21.55
CA SER A 6 4.13 -6.22 -20.81
C SER A 6 3.72 -6.32 -19.33
N VAL A 7 3.55 -5.19 -18.64
CA VAL A 7 3.08 -5.17 -17.23
C VAL A 7 1.66 -5.71 -17.14
N CYS A 8 0.74 -5.31 -18.03
CA CYS A 8 -0.63 -5.80 -18.05
C CYS A 8 -0.72 -7.31 -18.31
N GLU A 9 0.10 -7.85 -19.22
CA GLU A 9 0.13 -9.28 -19.52
C GLU A 9 0.67 -10.06 -18.31
N THR A 10 1.77 -9.60 -17.72
CA THR A 10 2.35 -10.18 -16.52
C THR A 10 1.39 -10.15 -15.33
N LEU A 11 0.67 -9.03 -15.12
CA LEU A 11 -0.31 -8.90 -14.04
C LEU A 11 -1.56 -9.79 -14.23
N ARG A 12 -1.95 -10.12 -15.47
CA ARG A 12 -3.07 -11.03 -15.75
C ARG A 12 -2.80 -12.46 -15.29
N GLU A 13 -1.56 -12.88 -15.30
CA GLU A 13 -1.15 -14.23 -14.85
C GLU A 13 -1.10 -14.38 -13.33
N LEU A 14 -1.05 -13.26 -12.59
CA LEU A 14 -0.83 -13.22 -11.14
C LEU A 14 -2.16 -13.12 -10.35
N LYS A 15 -3.13 -13.98 -10.59
CA LYS A 15 -4.39 -13.97 -9.83
C LYS A 15 -4.18 -14.42 -8.38
N GLY A 16 -4.64 -13.61 -7.42
CA GLY A 16 -4.69 -13.96 -6.01
C GLY A 16 -3.35 -13.90 -5.27
N THR A 17 -2.39 -13.09 -5.75
CA THR A 17 -1.08 -12.92 -5.14
C THR A 17 -0.74 -11.44 -4.89
N MET A 18 0.13 -11.20 -3.94
CA MET A 18 0.83 -9.94 -3.82
C MET A 18 1.93 -9.88 -4.88
N THR A 19 1.99 -8.79 -5.62
CA THR A 19 3.06 -8.51 -6.58
C THR A 19 3.78 -7.25 -6.18
N ILE A 20 5.09 -7.27 -6.16
CA ILE A 20 5.93 -6.13 -5.85
C ILE A 20 6.58 -5.66 -7.14
N LEU A 21 6.32 -4.41 -7.51
CA LEU A 21 6.97 -3.74 -8.62
C LEU A 21 8.13 -2.91 -8.06
N LEU A 22 9.35 -3.27 -8.46
CA LEU A 22 10.53 -2.47 -8.19
C LEU A 22 10.66 -1.44 -9.31
N ILE A 23 10.34 -0.18 -9.00
CA ILE A 23 10.33 0.91 -9.98
C ILE A 23 11.43 1.90 -9.64
N GLU A 24 12.35 2.14 -10.57
CA GLU A 24 13.46 3.05 -10.33
C GLU A 24 13.11 4.55 -10.53
N HIS A 25 12.16 4.89 -11.41
CA HIS A 25 12.01 6.30 -11.84
C HIS A 25 10.61 6.82 -12.21
N GLU A 26 9.54 6.02 -12.18
CA GLU A 26 8.22 6.48 -12.64
C GLU A 26 7.06 6.04 -11.72
N SER A 27 6.00 6.87 -11.67
CA SER A 27 4.77 6.52 -10.97
C SER A 27 4.03 5.39 -11.70
N ILE A 28 3.58 4.40 -10.96
CA ILE A 28 2.78 3.26 -11.48
C ILE A 28 1.47 3.73 -12.13
N ARG A 29 0.94 4.89 -11.72
CA ARG A 29 -0.26 5.50 -12.28
C ARG A 29 -0.12 5.83 -13.76
N SER A 30 1.09 6.21 -14.21
CA SER A 30 1.36 6.52 -15.62
C SER A 30 1.47 5.26 -16.47
N MET A 31 1.74 4.11 -15.87
CA MET A 31 2.02 2.86 -16.57
C MET A 31 0.79 1.97 -16.79
N LEU A 32 -0.29 2.15 -16.01
CA LEU A 32 -1.46 1.28 -16.10
C LEU A 32 -2.67 2.03 -16.66
N PRO A 33 -3.42 1.45 -17.63
CA PRO A 33 -4.65 2.04 -18.17
C PRO A 33 -5.81 1.89 -17.17
N LEU A 34 -5.65 2.45 -15.96
CA LEU A 34 -6.55 2.26 -14.83
C LEU A 34 -7.96 2.81 -15.05
N ASN A 35 -8.11 3.76 -15.98
CA ASN A 35 -9.40 4.40 -16.26
C ASN A 35 -10.41 3.47 -16.95
N SER A 36 -9.95 2.34 -17.51
CA SER A 36 -10.80 1.42 -18.29
C SER A 36 -11.39 0.27 -17.46
N LEU A 37 -10.95 0.07 -16.22
CA LEU A 37 -11.30 -1.10 -15.42
C LEU A 37 -11.94 -0.70 -14.10
N LYS A 38 -13.26 -0.73 -14.04
CA LYS A 38 -14.09 -0.38 -12.85
C LYS A 38 -13.74 -1.16 -11.56
N SER A 39 -13.01 -2.26 -11.67
CA SER A 39 -12.59 -3.11 -10.54
C SER A 39 -11.20 -2.79 -10.01
N ILE A 40 -10.46 -1.86 -10.62
CA ILE A 40 -9.11 -1.47 -10.22
C ILE A 40 -9.16 -0.16 -9.45
N ALA A 41 -8.40 -0.08 -8.36
CA ALA A 41 -8.09 1.15 -7.67
C ALA A 41 -6.58 1.31 -7.51
N ALA A 42 -6.09 2.53 -7.72
CA ALA A 42 -4.70 2.90 -7.46
C ALA A 42 -4.64 3.98 -6.39
N TYR A 43 -3.76 3.79 -5.43
CA TYR A 43 -3.56 4.68 -4.29
C TYR A 43 -2.12 5.17 -4.23
N ASP A 44 -1.97 6.47 -4.04
CA ASP A 44 -0.75 7.17 -3.68
C ASP A 44 -1.12 8.08 -2.52
N ILE A 45 -0.90 7.59 -1.30
CA ILE A 45 -1.43 8.20 -0.07
C ILE A 45 -0.69 9.50 0.22
N ASP A 46 -1.44 10.61 0.40
CA ASP A 46 -0.91 11.86 0.94
C ASP A 46 -1.45 12.09 2.36
N PRO A 47 -0.64 11.89 3.42
CA PRO A 47 -1.09 12.02 4.80
C PRO A 47 -1.54 13.44 5.18
N LYS A 48 -1.22 14.45 4.37
CA LYS A 48 -1.59 15.84 4.65
C LYS A 48 -3.10 16.10 4.51
N GLY A 49 -3.74 15.45 3.52
CA GLY A 49 -5.17 15.59 3.30
C GLY A 49 -6.01 15.16 4.50
N PRO A 50 -5.88 13.91 4.98
CA PRO A 50 -6.59 13.43 6.17
C PRO A 50 -6.37 14.26 7.43
N LYS A 51 -5.19 14.88 7.58
CA LYS A 51 -4.87 15.78 8.71
C LYS A 51 -5.64 17.10 8.68
N ALA A 52 -5.94 17.59 7.49
CA ALA A 52 -6.68 18.83 7.31
C ALA A 52 -8.20 18.68 7.54
N GLY A 53 -8.69 17.43 7.62
CA GLY A 53 -10.11 17.13 7.63
C GLY A 53 -10.74 17.21 6.24
N THR A 54 -11.99 16.75 6.13
CA THR A 54 -12.69 16.72 4.85
C THR A 54 -14.14 17.15 4.99
N PHE A 55 -14.76 17.70 3.93
CA PHE A 55 -16.16 18.10 3.99
C PHE A 55 -17.08 16.87 3.98
N PHE A 56 -18.01 16.83 4.93
CA PHE A 56 -19.03 15.79 5.03
C PHE A 56 -19.94 15.80 3.79
N GLY A 57 -20.21 14.62 3.21
CA GLY A 57 -21.03 14.49 1.99
C GLY A 57 -20.22 14.20 0.71
N GLY A 58 -18.92 14.02 0.83
CA GLY A 58 -18.07 13.52 -0.27
C GLY A 58 -18.30 12.05 -0.63
N LYS A 59 -17.46 11.51 -1.51
CA LYS A 59 -17.51 10.09 -1.90
C LYS A 59 -17.28 9.19 -0.70
N SER A 60 -18.06 8.11 -0.61
CA SER A 60 -17.91 7.10 0.45
C SER A 60 -16.77 6.10 0.19
N GLU A 61 -16.35 5.92 -1.09
CA GLU A 61 -15.16 5.16 -1.45
C GLU A 61 -13.92 6.01 -1.17
N LEU A 62 -12.84 5.38 -0.71
CA LEU A 62 -11.60 6.08 -0.43
C LEU A 62 -11.03 6.69 -1.73
N GLU A 63 -10.63 7.94 -1.67
CA GLU A 63 -9.97 8.63 -2.77
C GLU A 63 -8.53 8.13 -2.97
N PRO A 64 -7.97 8.25 -4.19
CA PRO A 64 -6.64 7.74 -4.49
C PRO A 64 -5.51 8.26 -3.61
N ASP A 65 -5.62 9.47 -3.11
CA ASP A 65 -4.68 10.13 -2.21
C ASP A 65 -5.08 10.04 -0.73
N ALA A 66 -6.17 9.30 -0.46
CA ALA A 66 -6.77 9.13 0.86
C ALA A 66 -7.26 10.43 1.52
N ASN A 67 -7.45 11.52 0.79
CA ASN A 67 -7.89 12.81 1.36
C ASN A 67 -9.22 12.72 2.12
N ASN A 68 -10.12 11.83 1.71
CA ASN A 68 -11.40 11.61 2.36
C ASN A 68 -11.36 10.47 3.41
N LEU A 69 -10.19 10.12 3.94
CA LEU A 69 -10.05 9.11 5.00
C LEU A 69 -11.00 9.32 6.20
N PRO A 70 -11.25 10.55 6.68
CA PRO A 70 -12.23 10.78 7.74
C PRO A 70 -13.64 10.26 7.39
N ILE A 71 -14.11 10.39 6.14
CA ILE A 71 -15.42 9.87 5.70
C ILE A 71 -15.42 8.34 5.68
N ALA A 72 -14.35 7.73 5.16
CA ALA A 72 -14.23 6.28 5.15
C ALA A 72 -14.23 5.70 6.58
N LEU A 73 -13.52 6.36 7.51
CA LEU A 73 -13.50 5.98 8.93
C LEU A 73 -14.86 6.15 9.59
N ASP A 74 -15.58 7.25 9.34
CA ASP A 74 -16.91 7.47 9.91
C ASP A 74 -17.88 6.35 9.53
N ARG A 75 -17.88 5.95 8.26
CA ARG A 75 -18.66 4.80 7.76
C ARG A 75 -18.27 3.50 8.46
N ILE A 76 -16.98 3.22 8.60
CA ILE A 76 -16.47 1.98 9.22
C ILE A 76 -16.79 1.95 10.72
N LEU A 77 -16.64 3.08 11.39
CA LEU A 77 -16.88 3.21 12.82
C LEU A 77 -18.39 3.21 13.18
N SER A 78 -19.27 3.48 12.23
CA SER A 78 -20.72 3.42 12.40
C SER A 78 -21.26 1.97 12.47
N ASP A 79 -20.52 0.98 11.97
CA ASP A 79 -20.86 -0.44 12.07
C ASP A 79 -20.00 -1.13 13.13
N ASP A 80 -20.63 -1.73 14.13
CA ASP A 80 -19.94 -2.33 15.27
C ASP A 80 -18.96 -3.46 14.89
N GLN A 81 -19.28 -4.25 13.87
CA GLN A 81 -18.41 -5.33 13.40
C GLN A 81 -17.18 -4.78 12.71
N SER A 82 -17.38 -3.83 11.81
CA SER A 82 -16.29 -3.14 11.08
C SER A 82 -15.39 -2.36 12.04
N ARG A 83 -15.99 -1.67 13.01
CA ARG A 83 -15.25 -0.97 14.07
C ARG A 83 -14.32 -1.91 14.84
N ARG A 84 -14.83 -3.04 15.32
CA ARG A 84 -14.01 -4.03 16.05
C ARG A 84 -12.88 -4.56 15.18
N LYS A 85 -13.18 -4.88 13.90
CA LYS A 85 -12.18 -5.36 12.94
C LYS A 85 -11.08 -4.31 12.73
N LEU A 86 -11.45 -3.05 12.49
CA LEU A 86 -10.50 -1.95 12.29
C LEU A 86 -9.58 -1.77 13.50
N LEU A 87 -10.15 -1.73 14.71
CA LEU A 87 -9.38 -1.53 15.94
C LEU A 87 -8.44 -2.70 16.24
N ASN A 88 -8.83 -3.94 15.94
CA ASN A 88 -7.96 -5.09 16.10
C ASN A 88 -6.76 -5.01 15.14
N LEU A 89 -7.03 -4.76 13.84
CA LEU A 89 -5.96 -4.59 12.84
C LEU A 89 -5.02 -3.43 13.19
N LEU A 90 -5.57 -2.33 13.69
CA LEU A 90 -4.76 -1.18 14.12
C LEU A 90 -3.87 -1.52 15.30
N LYS A 91 -4.38 -2.24 16.29
CA LYS A 91 -3.59 -2.70 17.46
C LYS A 91 -2.47 -3.65 17.11
N ASP A 92 -2.66 -4.49 16.09
CA ASP A 92 -1.63 -5.42 15.63
C ASP A 92 -0.39 -4.68 15.09
N VAL A 93 -0.59 -3.49 14.51
CA VAL A 93 0.48 -2.67 13.92
C VAL A 93 0.94 -1.55 14.86
N LEU A 94 -0.01 -0.93 15.56
CA LEU A 94 0.21 0.16 16.51
C LEU A 94 -0.35 -0.23 17.88
N PRO A 95 0.38 -0.98 18.71
CA PRO A 95 -0.12 -1.54 19.97
C PRO A 95 -0.65 -0.49 20.97
N PHE A 96 -0.17 0.75 20.85
CA PHE A 96 -0.61 1.86 21.69
C PHE A 96 -1.94 2.50 21.24
N ALA A 97 -2.44 2.18 20.03
CA ALA A 97 -3.68 2.73 19.51
C ALA A 97 -4.89 2.00 20.14
N ASN A 98 -5.67 2.70 20.96
CA ASN A 98 -6.81 2.14 21.68
C ASN A 98 -8.16 2.44 21.06
N GLY A 99 -8.24 3.38 20.11
CA GLY A 99 -9.50 3.75 19.47
C GLY A 99 -9.32 4.78 18.38
N LEU A 100 -10.32 4.82 17.51
CA LEU A 100 -10.53 5.88 16.54
C LEU A 100 -11.94 6.41 16.73
N GLU A 101 -12.10 7.70 16.56
CA GLU A 101 -13.40 8.38 16.58
C GLU A 101 -13.41 9.48 15.52
N THR A 102 -14.58 9.77 14.98
CA THR A 102 -14.79 10.86 14.04
C THR A 102 -15.56 11.98 14.71
N GLU A 103 -15.31 13.23 14.30
CA GLU A 103 -15.92 14.40 14.86
C GLU A 103 -16.33 15.35 13.72
N GLN A 104 -17.62 15.69 13.67
CA GLN A 104 -18.16 16.63 12.70
C GLN A 104 -18.22 18.03 13.32
N MET A 105 -17.64 19.00 12.63
CA MET A 105 -17.68 20.41 13.02
C MET A 105 -18.93 21.14 12.47
N GLN A 106 -19.19 22.34 12.98
CA GLN A 106 -20.36 23.16 12.57
C GLN A 106 -20.34 23.59 11.10
N ASP A 107 -19.15 23.69 10.50
CA ASP A 107 -18.94 24.00 9.08
C ASP A 107 -19.05 22.77 8.16
N SER A 108 -19.57 21.66 8.70
CA SER A 108 -19.66 20.38 8.00
C SER A 108 -18.30 19.73 7.66
N SER A 109 -17.22 20.17 8.27
CA SER A 109 -15.93 19.48 8.21
C SER A 109 -15.95 18.25 9.11
N LEU A 110 -15.40 17.15 8.62
CA LEU A 110 -15.23 15.90 9.36
C LEU A 110 -13.75 15.66 9.62
N PHE A 111 -13.42 15.44 10.88
CA PHE A 111 -12.09 15.09 11.36
C PHE A 111 -12.11 13.72 12.01
N PHE A 112 -10.93 13.16 12.23
CA PHE A 112 -10.82 12.00 13.10
C PHE A 112 -9.76 12.20 14.17
N ASN A 113 -9.94 11.48 15.26
CA ASN A 113 -9.08 11.49 16.43
C ASN A 113 -8.66 10.06 16.75
N MET A 114 -7.45 9.88 17.26
CA MET A 114 -6.95 8.60 17.76
C MET A 114 -6.84 8.64 19.28
N ARG A 115 -7.31 7.58 19.94
CA ARG A 115 -7.09 7.37 21.37
C ARG A 115 -5.86 6.48 21.55
N GLU A 116 -4.95 6.94 22.36
CA GLU A 116 -3.76 6.19 22.75
C GLU A 116 -3.89 5.67 24.18
N GLU A 117 -3.25 4.54 24.46
CA GLU A 117 -3.30 3.89 25.76
C GLU A 117 -2.82 4.80 26.90
N PHE A 118 -1.81 5.61 26.61
CA PHE A 118 -1.16 6.47 27.60
C PHE A 118 -1.69 7.91 27.63
N SER A 119 -2.62 8.25 26.74
CA SER A 119 -3.20 9.59 26.65
C SER A 119 -4.62 9.63 27.24
N ARG A 120 -4.87 10.63 28.11
CA ARG A 120 -6.23 10.86 28.65
C ARG A 120 -7.18 11.51 27.65
N LYS A 121 -6.66 12.16 26.61
CA LYS A 121 -7.44 12.86 25.60
C LYS A 121 -7.19 12.24 24.24
N PRO A 122 -8.21 12.17 23.37
CA PRO A 122 -8.01 11.81 21.98
C PRO A 122 -7.04 12.79 21.31
N MET A 123 -6.18 12.27 20.43
CA MET A 123 -5.23 13.05 19.66
C MET A 123 -5.81 13.30 18.27
N PRO A 124 -6.02 14.56 17.89
CA PRO A 124 -6.47 14.91 16.55
C PRO A 124 -5.50 14.42 15.47
N ALA A 125 -6.03 14.04 14.30
CA ALA A 125 -5.25 13.56 13.16
C ALA A 125 -4.11 14.51 12.76
N SER A 126 -4.32 15.83 12.93
CA SER A 126 -3.30 16.86 12.67
C SER A 126 -2.01 16.73 13.49
N PHE A 127 -2.07 16.05 14.64
CA PHE A 127 -0.92 15.79 15.50
C PHE A 127 -0.32 14.39 15.34
N LEU A 128 -0.98 13.51 14.58
CA LEU A 128 -0.44 12.17 14.30
C LEU A 128 0.74 12.26 13.34
N SER A 129 1.65 11.29 13.43
CA SER A 129 2.73 11.15 12.45
C SER A 129 2.16 10.80 11.06
N ASP A 130 2.88 11.17 9.99
CA ASP A 130 2.49 10.80 8.62
C ASP A 130 2.37 9.28 8.48
N GLY A 131 3.33 8.53 9.03
CA GLY A 131 3.28 7.07 9.01
C GLY A 131 2.08 6.47 9.76
N THR A 132 1.57 7.11 10.80
CA THR A 132 0.34 6.68 11.49
C THR A 132 -0.88 6.85 10.57
N ILE A 133 -0.96 7.99 9.87
CA ILE A 133 -2.04 8.24 8.89
C ILE A 133 -1.97 7.22 7.75
N ASP A 134 -0.77 6.98 7.20
CA ASP A 134 -0.56 6.02 6.10
C ASP A 134 -0.98 4.61 6.52
N LEU A 135 -0.62 4.16 7.71
CA LEU A 135 -1.03 2.84 8.23
C LEU A 135 -2.55 2.72 8.38
N ILE A 136 -3.23 3.75 8.87
CA ILE A 136 -4.70 3.75 8.98
C ILE A 136 -5.32 3.67 7.59
N ALA A 137 -4.84 4.48 6.63
CA ALA A 137 -5.30 4.46 5.24
C ALA A 137 -5.07 3.09 4.59
N LEU A 138 -3.89 2.49 4.77
CA LEU A 138 -3.55 1.16 4.26
C LEU A 138 -4.49 0.08 4.83
N ILE A 139 -4.80 0.10 6.11
CA ILE A 139 -5.77 -0.83 6.71
C ILE A 139 -7.15 -0.66 6.05
N VAL A 140 -7.59 0.59 5.81
CA VAL A 140 -8.87 0.85 5.11
C VAL A 140 -8.83 0.30 3.69
N ILE A 141 -7.78 0.56 2.92
CA ILE A 141 -7.60 0.06 1.54
C ILE A 141 -7.63 -1.48 1.50
N LEU A 142 -6.89 -2.11 2.38
CA LEU A 142 -6.71 -3.55 2.36
C LEU A 142 -7.96 -4.32 2.80
N TYR A 143 -8.68 -3.85 3.81
CA TYR A 143 -9.71 -4.64 4.48
C TYR A 143 -11.14 -4.10 4.37
N PHE A 144 -11.33 -2.85 3.94
CA PHE A 144 -12.66 -2.21 3.87
C PHE A 144 -13.04 -1.72 2.48
N GLU A 145 -12.07 -1.52 1.57
CA GLU A 145 -12.36 -1.23 0.17
C GLU A 145 -12.72 -2.50 -0.60
N ARG A 146 -13.75 -2.38 -1.46
CA ARG A 146 -14.37 -3.53 -2.18
C ARG A 146 -13.69 -3.88 -3.49
N LYS A 147 -12.66 -3.15 -3.91
CA LYS A 147 -11.95 -3.39 -5.17
C LYS A 147 -11.22 -4.72 -5.11
N SER A 148 -11.36 -5.52 -6.17
CA SER A 148 -10.70 -6.83 -6.27
C SER A 148 -9.24 -6.76 -6.73
N PHE A 149 -8.85 -5.62 -7.32
CA PHE A 149 -7.49 -5.33 -7.76
C PHE A 149 -7.09 -3.96 -7.21
N VAL A 150 -6.01 -3.92 -6.44
CA VAL A 150 -5.52 -2.71 -5.78
C VAL A 150 -4.05 -2.51 -6.10
N VAL A 151 -3.71 -1.30 -6.50
CA VAL A 151 -2.34 -0.84 -6.71
C VAL A 151 -2.01 0.20 -5.66
N ILE A 152 -0.88 0.08 -4.99
CA ILE A 152 -0.46 1.02 -3.94
C ILE A 152 0.97 1.45 -4.21
N GLU A 153 1.19 2.77 -4.31
CA GLU A 153 2.52 3.35 -4.50
C GLU A 153 3.22 3.53 -3.15
N GLU A 154 4.45 3.02 -3.05
CA GLU A 154 5.36 3.19 -1.92
C GLU A 154 4.68 3.16 -0.53
N PRO A 155 3.96 2.08 -0.20
CA PRO A 155 3.18 2.01 1.05
C PRO A 155 4.03 2.09 2.31
N GLU A 156 5.34 1.93 2.20
CA GLU A 156 6.30 2.08 3.28
C GLU A 156 6.77 3.52 3.49
N ARG A 157 6.38 4.45 2.61
CA ARG A 157 6.72 5.87 2.77
C ARG A 157 6.29 6.34 4.16
N ASN A 158 7.13 7.13 4.82
CA ASN A 158 6.90 7.65 6.18
C ASN A 158 6.84 6.59 7.31
N LEU A 159 7.02 5.29 7.02
CA LEU A 159 7.01 4.26 8.03
C LEU A 159 8.40 4.01 8.63
N HIS A 160 8.40 3.72 9.92
CA HIS A 160 9.64 3.25 10.54
C HIS A 160 10.01 1.85 10.00
N PRO A 161 11.29 1.56 9.69
CA PRO A 161 11.71 0.27 9.13
C PRO A 161 11.23 -0.95 9.91
N SER A 162 11.10 -0.86 11.24
CA SER A 162 10.59 -1.96 12.07
C SER A 162 9.13 -2.35 11.80
N LEU A 163 8.37 -1.52 11.09
CA LEU A 163 6.96 -1.79 10.75
C LEU A 163 6.82 -2.48 9.38
N ILE A 164 7.89 -2.54 8.57
CA ILE A 164 7.80 -3.09 7.21
C ILE A 164 7.40 -4.57 7.23
N SER A 165 7.95 -5.37 8.14
CA SER A 165 7.57 -6.78 8.26
C SER A 165 6.08 -6.95 8.55
N ARG A 166 5.53 -6.15 9.46
CA ARG A 166 4.10 -6.17 9.79
C ARG A 166 3.24 -5.70 8.63
N LEU A 167 3.69 -4.68 7.91
CA LEU A 167 3.00 -4.21 6.71
C LEU A 167 2.94 -5.30 5.65
N VAL A 168 4.03 -6.00 5.38
CA VAL A 168 4.06 -7.12 4.42
C VAL A 168 3.14 -8.26 4.86
N GLU A 169 3.05 -8.56 6.16
CA GLU A 169 2.08 -9.54 6.69
C GLU A 169 0.63 -9.12 6.40
N LEU A 170 0.27 -7.83 6.60
CA LEU A 170 -1.05 -7.30 6.24
C LEU A 170 -1.33 -7.46 4.74
N PHE A 171 -0.38 -7.17 3.87
CA PHE A 171 -0.51 -7.36 2.43
C PHE A 171 -0.72 -8.83 2.06
N LYS A 172 0.08 -9.74 2.62
CA LYS A 172 -0.05 -11.19 2.40
C LYS A 172 -1.42 -11.71 2.85
N ASP A 173 -1.92 -11.26 3.99
CA ASP A 173 -3.25 -11.65 4.45
C ASP A 173 -4.36 -11.12 3.53
N ALA A 174 -4.35 -9.83 3.21
CA ALA A 174 -5.34 -9.22 2.33
C ALA A 174 -5.29 -9.77 0.89
N SER A 175 -4.10 -10.21 0.42
CA SER A 175 -3.93 -10.79 -0.93
C SER A 175 -4.67 -12.11 -1.13
N ARG A 176 -5.12 -12.77 -0.07
CA ARG A 176 -5.98 -13.96 -0.16
C ARG A 176 -7.37 -13.64 -0.71
N LEU A 177 -7.82 -12.38 -0.61
CA LEU A 177 -9.15 -11.93 -1.00
C LEU A 177 -9.14 -11.04 -2.23
N LYS A 178 -8.03 -10.37 -2.52
CA LYS A 178 -7.88 -9.43 -3.64
C LYS A 178 -6.47 -9.49 -4.20
N GLN A 179 -6.32 -9.10 -5.46
CA GLN A 179 -4.99 -8.93 -6.05
C GLN A 179 -4.41 -7.59 -5.62
N ILE A 180 -3.18 -7.60 -5.13
CA ILE A 180 -2.49 -6.41 -4.65
C ILE A 180 -1.18 -6.26 -5.42
N VAL A 181 -0.96 -5.07 -5.95
CA VAL A 181 0.29 -4.65 -6.57
C VAL A 181 0.86 -3.51 -5.77
N VAL A 182 2.13 -3.60 -5.44
CA VAL A 182 2.84 -2.59 -4.66
C VAL A 182 4.04 -2.12 -5.45
N SER A 183 4.21 -0.81 -5.62
CA SER A 183 5.48 -0.26 -6.08
C SER A 183 6.37 0.05 -4.88
N THR A 184 7.65 -0.23 -5.00
CA THR A 184 8.64 0.12 -3.97
C THR A 184 10.04 0.24 -4.56
N HIS A 185 10.85 1.06 -3.96
CA HIS A 185 12.31 1.09 -4.15
C HIS A 185 13.05 0.73 -2.86
N ASN A 186 12.32 0.27 -1.83
CA ASN A 186 12.89 -0.05 -0.52
C ASN A 186 13.36 -1.52 -0.46
N PRO A 187 14.67 -1.77 -0.27
CA PRO A 187 15.21 -3.12 -0.21
C PRO A 187 14.61 -3.97 0.92
N GLU A 188 14.14 -3.36 2.01
CA GLU A 188 13.47 -4.10 3.09
C GLU A 188 12.17 -4.78 2.63
N PHE A 189 11.44 -4.20 1.67
CA PHE A 189 10.27 -4.86 1.07
C PHE A 189 10.68 -6.13 0.31
N VAL A 190 11.78 -6.05 -0.46
CA VAL A 190 12.31 -7.18 -1.23
C VAL A 190 12.71 -8.35 -0.31
N ARG A 191 13.18 -8.06 0.90
CA ARG A 191 13.55 -9.09 1.90
C ARG A 191 12.41 -10.04 2.23
N TYR A 192 11.18 -9.55 2.25
CA TYR A 192 9.98 -10.31 2.63
C TYR A 192 9.19 -10.84 1.44
N ALA A 193 9.61 -10.51 0.21
CA ALA A 193 8.99 -10.97 -1.02
C ALA A 193 9.48 -12.36 -1.41
N GLU A 194 8.59 -13.15 -2.01
CA GLU A 194 8.99 -14.37 -2.70
C GLU A 194 9.54 -14.03 -4.08
N PRO A 195 10.54 -14.75 -4.61
CA PRO A 195 11.16 -14.43 -5.90
C PRO A 195 10.15 -14.26 -7.04
N GLY A 196 9.13 -15.10 -7.11
CA GLY A 196 8.09 -15.05 -8.14
C GLY A 196 7.10 -13.88 -7.99
N GLN A 197 7.14 -13.13 -6.89
CA GLN A 197 6.30 -11.97 -6.65
C GLN A 197 6.93 -10.67 -7.15
N LEU A 198 8.21 -10.70 -7.52
CA LEU A 198 8.97 -9.52 -7.92
C LEU A 198 8.90 -9.30 -9.43
N ILE A 199 8.63 -8.06 -9.81
CA ILE A 199 8.78 -7.54 -11.17
C ILE A 199 9.72 -6.35 -11.11
N LEU A 200 10.84 -6.43 -11.81
CA LEU A 200 11.78 -5.33 -11.95
C LEU A 200 11.36 -4.47 -13.14
N ILE A 201 11.27 -3.17 -12.91
CA ILE A 201 11.04 -2.19 -13.96
C ILE A 201 12.29 -1.32 -14.08
N SER A 202 13.01 -1.48 -15.16
CA SER A 202 14.23 -0.76 -15.46
C SER A 202 14.10 0.09 -16.73
N ARG A 203 14.99 1.04 -16.93
CA ARG A 203 15.05 1.90 -18.11
C ARG A 203 16.35 1.67 -18.85
N ASP A 204 16.25 1.39 -20.14
CA ASP A 204 17.41 1.22 -20.99
C ASP A 204 18.08 2.56 -21.40
N ALA A 205 19.24 2.48 -22.06
CA ALA A 205 19.97 3.66 -22.54
C ALA A 205 19.21 4.49 -23.57
N SER A 206 18.15 3.94 -24.19
CA SER A 206 17.27 4.68 -25.13
C SER A 206 16.15 5.42 -24.41
N GLY A 207 15.99 5.22 -23.09
CA GLY A 207 14.91 5.75 -22.28
C GLY A 207 13.64 4.92 -22.29
N SER A 208 13.67 3.72 -22.91
CA SER A 208 12.54 2.79 -22.92
C SER A 208 12.51 2.00 -21.63
N SER A 209 11.32 1.84 -21.02
CA SER A 209 11.17 1.05 -19.82
C SER A 209 10.88 -0.42 -20.15
N HIS A 210 11.43 -1.32 -19.38
CA HIS A 210 11.27 -2.76 -19.50
C HIS A 210 10.79 -3.35 -18.18
N ALA A 211 9.87 -4.33 -18.27
CA ALA A 211 9.39 -5.07 -17.12
C ALA A 211 9.83 -6.52 -17.25
N GLU A 212 10.48 -7.05 -16.24
CA GLU A 212 10.97 -8.42 -16.22
C GLU A 212 10.84 -9.06 -14.84
N ARG A 213 10.79 -10.39 -14.82
CA ARG A 213 10.81 -11.17 -13.57
C ARG A 213 12.24 -11.64 -13.30
N PRO A 214 12.92 -11.09 -12.30
CA PRO A 214 14.28 -11.54 -11.97
C PRO A 214 14.36 -13.06 -11.71
N ALA A 215 13.34 -13.64 -11.08
CA ALA A 215 13.29 -15.07 -10.78
C ALA A 215 13.34 -15.97 -12.03
N ASP A 216 12.99 -15.47 -13.21
CA ASP A 216 13.02 -16.26 -14.45
C ASP A 216 14.42 -16.27 -15.11
N LYS A 217 15.34 -15.42 -14.64
CA LYS A 217 16.71 -15.37 -15.16
C LYS A 217 17.55 -16.52 -14.61
N ALA A 218 18.23 -17.24 -15.50
CA ALA A 218 19.07 -18.39 -15.12
C ALA A 218 20.19 -18.01 -14.13
N GLN A 219 20.74 -16.81 -14.24
CA GLN A 219 21.79 -16.32 -13.35
C GLN A 219 21.23 -16.02 -11.95
N VAL A 220 20.06 -15.40 -11.84
CA VAL A 220 19.38 -15.16 -10.56
C VAL A 220 19.03 -16.50 -9.88
N GLN A 221 18.50 -17.47 -10.63
CA GLN A 221 18.22 -18.82 -10.12
C GLN A 221 19.47 -19.51 -9.57
N ARG A 222 20.62 -19.35 -10.23
CA ARG A 222 21.91 -19.86 -9.74
C ARG A 222 22.28 -19.23 -8.40
N PHE A 223 22.21 -17.90 -8.29
CA PHE A 223 22.50 -17.21 -7.03
C PHE A 223 21.56 -17.65 -5.90
N LEU A 224 20.26 -17.80 -6.19
CA LEU A 224 19.30 -18.31 -5.20
C LEU A 224 19.63 -19.75 -4.77
N SER A 225 20.16 -20.59 -5.67
CA SER A 225 20.60 -21.95 -5.33
C SER A 225 21.89 -21.99 -4.49
N GLU A 226 22.66 -20.91 -4.49
CA GLU A 226 23.83 -20.66 -3.65
C GLU A 226 23.49 -19.95 -2.33
N GLU A 227 22.19 -19.93 -1.95
CA GLU A 227 21.65 -19.29 -0.74
C GLU A 227 21.78 -17.76 -0.69
N ILE A 228 22.05 -17.10 -1.82
CA ILE A 228 22.04 -15.63 -1.91
C ILE A 228 20.59 -15.18 -2.01
N SER A 229 20.16 -14.29 -1.12
CA SER A 229 18.77 -13.82 -1.07
C SER A 229 18.45 -12.81 -2.18
N MET A 230 17.16 -12.70 -2.56
CA MET A 230 16.69 -11.66 -3.48
C MET A 230 17.02 -10.24 -2.99
N HIS A 231 16.98 -10.01 -1.69
CA HIS A 231 17.37 -8.76 -1.07
C HIS A 231 18.85 -8.41 -1.33
N GLU A 232 19.75 -9.38 -1.16
CA GLU A 232 21.19 -9.17 -1.42
C GLU A 232 21.44 -8.91 -2.91
N LEU A 233 20.79 -9.64 -3.80
CA LEU A 233 20.87 -9.41 -5.25
C LEU A 233 20.38 -8.02 -5.63
N TYR A 234 19.28 -7.56 -5.03
CA TYR A 234 18.74 -6.22 -5.27
C TYR A 234 19.71 -5.13 -4.80
N VAL A 235 20.20 -5.21 -3.56
CA VAL A 235 21.16 -4.23 -2.99
C VAL A 235 22.46 -4.16 -3.78
N GLN A 236 22.89 -5.29 -4.36
CA GLN A 236 24.10 -5.37 -5.17
C GLN A 236 23.88 -5.08 -6.67
N ASN A 237 22.65 -4.69 -7.09
CA ASN A 237 22.25 -4.47 -8.48
C ASN A 237 22.49 -5.70 -9.40
N LEU A 238 22.32 -6.92 -8.86
CA LEU A 238 22.51 -8.17 -9.58
C LEU A 238 21.21 -8.77 -10.15
N LEU A 239 20.06 -8.10 -9.96
CA LEU A 239 18.78 -8.56 -10.51
C LEU A 239 18.66 -8.29 -12.01
N GLU A 240 19.43 -7.35 -12.56
CA GLU A 240 19.48 -7.04 -13.99
C GLU A 240 20.47 -7.95 -14.75
N ALA A 241 21.29 -8.69 -14.05
CA ALA A 241 22.39 -9.49 -14.59
C ALA A 241 21.94 -10.70 -15.42
#